data_4f813dcce857a63316f1c35deb14d42a
#
_entry.id   4f813dcce857a63316f1c35deb14d42a
#
_cell.length_a   1.000
_cell.length_b   1.000
_cell.length_c   1.000
_cell.angle_alpha   90.00
_cell.angle_beta   90.00
_cell.angle_gamma   90.00
#
_symmetry.space_group_name_H-M   'P 1'
#
loop_
_entity.id
_entity.type
_entity.pdbx_description
1 polymer ?
#
loop_
_entity_poly.entity_id
_entity_poly.type
_entity_poly.pdbx_seq_one_letter_code
_entity_poly.pdbx_strand_id
1 'polypeptide(L)'
;MTATTVTLTTAWSADRVWQLIGGFGSLPDWLPYIKESRLGEGARLRTLTNEEGGVIVERLESFDEQARSYAYSIVRAPFPVTGYRSTLRVVDLGAAGSRVEWSGTFTPDGVADGEATALFEGIYRDGLAALEKTLAA
;
A
#
# COMPACT_ATOMS: atom_id res chain seq x y z
N MET A 1 -16.73 -6.23 9.87
CA MET A 1 -15.69 -5.68 8.97
C MET A 1 -14.84 -4.70 9.75
N THR A 2 -13.55 -4.82 9.61
CA THR A 2 -12.58 -3.99 10.34
C THR A 2 -11.87 -3.08 9.36
N ALA A 3 -11.50 -1.88 9.78
CA ALA A 3 -10.81 -0.91 8.93
C ALA A 3 -9.68 -0.23 9.69
N THR A 4 -8.62 0.12 8.97
CA THR A 4 -7.53 0.93 9.53
C THR A 4 -7.02 1.88 8.47
N THR A 5 -6.51 3.03 8.89
CA THR A 5 -5.93 4.04 8.01
C THR A 5 -4.70 4.63 8.69
N VAL A 6 -3.61 4.75 7.93
CA VAL A 6 -2.41 5.46 8.38
C VAL A 6 -2.11 6.54 7.36
N THR A 7 -1.71 7.72 7.82
CA THR A 7 -1.40 8.85 6.96
C THR A 7 0.03 9.35 7.20
N LEU A 8 0.60 9.93 6.15
CA LEU A 8 1.89 10.61 6.20
C LEU A 8 1.71 11.97 5.54
N THR A 9 2.01 13.05 6.27
CA THR A 9 2.08 14.39 5.69
C THR A 9 3.54 14.72 5.42
N THR A 10 3.83 15.15 4.20
CA THR A 10 5.20 15.43 3.76
C THR A 10 5.26 16.74 2.98
N ALA A 11 6.42 17.38 2.99
CA ALA A 11 6.66 18.61 2.23
C ALA A 11 6.80 18.37 0.73
N TRP A 12 6.97 17.11 0.29
CA TRP A 12 7.08 16.78 -1.13
C TRP A 12 5.74 16.98 -1.83
N SER A 13 5.78 17.42 -3.09
CA SER A 13 4.56 17.64 -3.85
C SER A 13 3.82 16.33 -4.13
N ALA A 14 2.51 16.44 -4.32
CA ALA A 14 1.69 15.28 -4.65
C ALA A 14 2.17 14.58 -5.93
N ASP A 15 2.58 15.35 -6.94
CA ASP A 15 3.09 14.77 -8.19
C ASP A 15 4.39 14.01 -7.97
N ARG A 16 5.31 14.55 -7.17
CA ARG A 16 6.57 13.88 -6.87
C ARG A 16 6.33 12.56 -6.14
N VAL A 17 5.45 12.58 -5.15
CA VAL A 17 5.11 11.37 -4.39
C VAL A 17 4.44 10.35 -5.30
N TRP A 18 3.45 10.77 -6.08
CA TRP A 18 2.72 9.88 -6.97
C TRP A 18 3.62 9.25 -8.05
N GLN A 19 4.60 9.99 -8.56
CA GLN A 19 5.58 9.45 -9.51
C GLN A 19 6.31 8.23 -8.92
N LEU A 20 6.55 8.23 -7.62
CA LEU A 20 7.24 7.12 -6.96
C LEU A 20 6.29 5.96 -6.64
N ILE A 21 5.09 6.23 -6.12
CA ILE A 21 4.24 5.19 -5.57
C ILE A 21 3.04 4.80 -6.45
N GLY A 22 2.75 5.57 -7.49
CA GLY A 22 1.53 5.37 -8.28
C GLY A 22 1.57 4.16 -9.21
N GLY A 23 2.73 3.64 -9.54
CA GLY A 23 2.83 2.45 -10.38
C GLY A 23 2.48 1.19 -9.60
N PHE A 24 1.58 0.37 -10.13
CA PHE A 24 1.17 -0.85 -9.43
C PHE A 24 2.32 -1.84 -9.24
N GLY A 25 3.34 -1.77 -10.06
CA GLY A 25 4.53 -2.60 -9.95
C GLY A 25 5.69 -1.96 -9.19
N SER A 26 5.50 -0.77 -8.59
CA SER A 26 6.61 0.02 -8.06
C SER A 26 6.94 -0.23 -6.58
N LEU A 27 6.26 -1.15 -5.90
CA LEU A 27 6.48 -1.37 -4.47
C LEU A 27 7.96 -1.57 -4.09
N PRO A 28 8.77 -2.33 -4.85
CA PRO A 28 10.18 -2.48 -4.48
C PRO A 28 10.98 -1.18 -4.49
N ASP A 29 10.48 -0.15 -5.16
CA ASP A 29 11.19 1.13 -5.27
C ASP A 29 11.14 1.92 -3.96
N TRP A 30 10.17 1.65 -3.09
CA TRP A 30 10.00 2.40 -1.86
C TRP A 30 9.71 1.55 -0.63
N LEU A 31 9.38 0.26 -0.79
CA LEU A 31 9.16 -0.67 0.32
C LEU A 31 10.32 -1.67 0.39
N PRO A 32 11.25 -1.47 1.33
CA PRO A 32 12.47 -2.31 1.37
C PRO A 32 12.18 -3.77 1.71
N TYR A 33 11.04 -4.09 2.33
CA TYR A 33 10.69 -5.47 2.65
C TYR A 33 10.03 -6.20 1.47
N ILE A 34 9.77 -5.53 0.35
CA ILE A 34 9.30 -6.16 -0.88
C ILE A 34 10.48 -6.22 -1.85
N LYS A 35 11.02 -7.41 -2.05
CA LYS A 35 12.20 -7.61 -2.90
C LYS A 35 11.87 -7.56 -4.38
N GLU A 36 10.71 -8.08 -4.74
CA GLU A 36 10.32 -8.22 -6.14
C GLU A 36 8.81 -8.03 -6.29
N SER A 37 8.42 -7.38 -7.39
CA SER A 37 7.03 -7.27 -7.82
C SER A 37 6.97 -7.65 -9.28
N ARG A 38 6.16 -8.66 -9.60
CA ARG A 38 5.98 -9.14 -10.97
C ARG A 38 4.54 -8.91 -11.38
N LEU A 39 4.34 -8.16 -12.47
CA LEU A 39 3.01 -7.89 -13.02
C LEU A 39 2.55 -9.01 -13.93
N GLY A 40 1.25 -9.29 -13.89
CA GLY A 40 0.60 -10.27 -14.75
C GLY A 40 -0.79 -9.80 -15.14
N GLU A 41 -1.47 -10.54 -16.00
CA GLU A 41 -2.84 -10.28 -16.44
C GLU A 41 -3.05 -8.84 -16.89
N GLY A 42 -2.19 -8.34 -17.78
CA GLY A 42 -2.30 -6.99 -18.30
C GLY A 42 -1.99 -5.92 -17.25
N ALA A 43 -1.08 -6.22 -16.32
CA ALA A 43 -0.69 -5.36 -15.22
C ALA A 43 -1.79 -5.15 -14.15
N ARG A 44 -2.79 -6.02 -14.14
CA ARG A 44 -3.85 -5.98 -13.13
C ARG A 44 -3.60 -6.89 -11.93
N LEU A 45 -2.59 -7.74 -12.03
CA LEU A 45 -2.18 -8.64 -10.97
C LEU A 45 -0.72 -8.39 -10.66
N ARG A 46 -0.38 -8.34 -9.36
CA ARG A 46 1.03 -8.29 -8.96
C ARG A 46 1.32 -9.43 -8.00
N THR A 47 2.46 -10.08 -8.22
CA THR A 47 2.99 -11.10 -7.33
C THR A 47 4.18 -10.52 -6.63
N LEU A 48 4.09 -10.40 -5.30
CA LEU A 48 5.11 -9.78 -4.46
C LEU A 48 5.89 -10.86 -3.74
N THR A 49 7.21 -10.67 -3.64
CA THR A 49 8.07 -11.54 -2.83
C THR A 49 8.69 -10.67 -1.74
N ASN A 50 8.53 -11.08 -0.48
CA ASN A 50 9.11 -10.36 0.64
C ASN A 50 10.54 -10.85 0.93
N GLU A 51 11.20 -10.23 1.93
CA GLU A 51 12.59 -10.55 2.27
C GLU A 51 12.79 -12.00 2.70
N GLU A 52 11.76 -12.63 3.23
CA GLU A 52 11.80 -14.01 3.73
C GLU A 52 11.40 -15.02 2.67
N GLY A 53 11.10 -14.59 1.45
CA GLY A 53 10.66 -15.44 0.36
C GLY A 53 9.16 -15.72 0.36
N GLY A 54 8.40 -15.07 1.24
CA GLY A 54 6.95 -15.19 1.26
C GLY A 54 6.33 -14.52 0.04
N VAL A 55 5.23 -15.08 -0.44
CA VAL A 55 4.56 -14.62 -1.66
C VAL A 55 3.20 -14.03 -1.33
N ILE A 56 2.93 -12.85 -1.89
CA ILE A 56 1.63 -12.17 -1.78
C ILE A 56 1.15 -11.87 -3.19
N VAL A 57 -0.09 -12.26 -3.50
CA VAL A 57 -0.69 -11.98 -4.81
C VAL A 57 -1.83 -11.00 -4.61
N GLU A 58 -1.80 -9.89 -5.34
CA GLU A 58 -2.77 -8.81 -5.22
C GLU A 58 -3.34 -8.44 -6.59
N ARG A 59 -4.62 -8.07 -6.59
CA ARG A 59 -5.33 -7.67 -7.80
C ARG A 59 -5.68 -6.19 -7.74
N LEU A 60 -5.40 -5.47 -8.83
CA LEU A 60 -5.78 -4.07 -8.97
C LEU A 60 -7.30 -3.98 -9.16
N GLU A 61 -7.97 -3.27 -8.27
CA GLU A 61 -9.43 -3.10 -8.31
C GLU A 61 -9.83 -1.80 -9.00
N SER A 62 -9.06 -0.73 -8.80
CA SER A 62 -9.30 0.55 -9.45
C SER A 62 -8.02 1.36 -9.51
N PHE A 63 -7.92 2.24 -10.49
CA PHE A 63 -6.77 3.13 -10.67
C PHE A 63 -7.27 4.45 -11.23
N ASP A 64 -6.93 5.57 -10.58
CA ASP A 64 -7.31 6.90 -11.00
C ASP A 64 -6.08 7.82 -10.95
N GLU A 65 -5.52 8.12 -12.11
CA GLU A 65 -4.32 8.95 -12.24
C GLU A 65 -4.57 10.38 -11.77
N GLN A 66 -5.74 10.94 -12.05
CA GLN A 66 -6.06 12.31 -11.69
C GLN A 66 -6.27 12.47 -10.19
N ALA A 67 -6.93 11.50 -9.57
CA ALA A 67 -7.14 11.48 -8.13
C ALA A 67 -5.92 10.98 -7.36
N ARG A 68 -4.89 10.50 -8.05
CA ARG A 68 -3.69 9.90 -7.46
C ARG A 68 -4.05 8.83 -6.45
N SER A 69 -4.79 7.82 -6.93
CA SER A 69 -5.32 6.79 -6.07
C SER A 69 -5.40 5.46 -6.80
N TYR A 70 -5.11 4.37 -6.11
CA TYR A 70 -5.48 3.04 -6.60
C TYR A 70 -5.92 2.16 -5.43
N ALA A 71 -6.77 1.19 -5.76
CA ALA A 71 -7.26 0.21 -4.80
C ALA A 71 -6.92 -1.19 -5.29
N TYR A 72 -6.66 -2.08 -4.35
CA TYR A 72 -6.34 -3.47 -4.65
C TYR A 72 -6.94 -4.40 -3.61
N SER A 73 -7.04 -5.68 -3.98
CA SER A 73 -7.48 -6.74 -3.08
C SER A 73 -6.40 -7.81 -3.00
N ILE A 74 -6.43 -8.59 -1.93
CA ILE A 74 -5.52 -9.74 -1.80
C ILE A 74 -6.18 -10.96 -2.42
N VAL A 75 -5.48 -11.61 -3.35
CA VAL A 75 -5.87 -12.89 -3.93
C VAL A 75 -5.33 -14.03 -3.06
N ARG A 76 -4.07 -13.89 -2.61
CA ARG A 76 -3.42 -14.89 -1.76
C ARG A 76 -2.33 -14.21 -0.92
N ALA A 77 -2.35 -14.45 0.38
CA ALA A 77 -1.32 -13.94 1.29
C ALA A 77 -1.36 -14.72 2.61
N PRO A 78 -0.26 -14.73 3.37
CA PRO A 78 -0.22 -15.41 4.66
C PRO A 78 -0.81 -14.58 5.80
N PHE A 79 -1.79 -13.73 5.52
CA PHE A 79 -2.41 -12.87 6.53
C PHE A 79 -3.70 -13.49 7.07
N PRO A 80 -3.98 -13.35 8.37
CA PRO A 80 -5.17 -13.97 8.99
C PRO A 80 -6.44 -13.14 8.78
N VAL A 81 -6.76 -12.86 7.51
CA VAL A 81 -7.95 -12.07 7.15
C VAL A 81 -8.55 -12.59 5.84
N THR A 82 -9.81 -12.23 5.61
CA THR A 82 -10.49 -12.45 4.34
C THR A 82 -11.09 -11.13 3.86
N GLY A 83 -11.39 -11.05 2.57
CA GLY A 83 -12.04 -9.88 2.00
C GLY A 83 -11.21 -8.61 2.07
N TYR A 84 -9.89 -8.72 2.11
CA TYR A 84 -9.01 -7.57 2.22
C TYR A 84 -9.08 -6.70 0.97
N ARG A 85 -9.31 -5.41 1.20
CA ARG A 85 -9.25 -4.39 0.15
C ARG A 85 -8.56 -3.16 0.72
N SER A 86 -7.62 -2.61 -0.04
CA SER A 86 -6.80 -1.49 0.40
C SER A 86 -6.80 -0.38 -0.64
N THR A 87 -6.62 0.84 -0.18
CA THR A 87 -6.49 2.02 -1.04
C THR A 87 -5.24 2.79 -0.64
N LEU A 88 -4.46 3.18 -1.65
CA LEU A 88 -3.32 4.06 -1.51
C LEU A 88 -3.64 5.34 -2.27
N ARG A 89 -3.57 6.49 -1.60
CA ARG A 89 -3.98 7.77 -2.17
C ARG A 89 -3.03 8.87 -1.77
N VAL A 90 -2.76 9.79 -2.72
CA VAL A 90 -1.99 10.99 -2.46
C VAL A 90 -2.90 12.20 -2.59
N VAL A 91 -3.00 12.98 -1.51
CA VAL A 91 -3.81 14.20 -1.46
C VAL A 91 -2.89 15.40 -1.64
N ASP A 92 -3.22 16.28 -2.58
CA ASP A 92 -2.45 17.50 -2.84
C ASP A 92 -2.82 18.56 -1.79
N LEU A 93 -1.82 19.05 -1.06
CA LEU A 93 -2.00 20.11 -0.06
C LEU A 93 -1.46 21.46 -0.57
N GLY A 94 -1.23 21.58 -1.87
CA GLY A 94 -0.71 22.81 -2.47
C GLY A 94 0.71 23.11 -2.00
N ALA A 95 0.95 24.33 -1.60
CA ALA A 95 2.28 24.77 -1.15
C ALA A 95 2.78 24.03 0.08
N ALA A 96 1.89 23.41 0.86
CA ALA A 96 2.26 22.66 2.06
C ALA A 96 2.79 21.25 1.75
N GLY A 97 2.70 20.79 0.50
CA GLY A 97 3.15 19.47 0.11
C GLY A 97 2.01 18.52 -0.17
N SER A 98 2.04 17.33 0.44
CA SER A 98 1.01 16.33 0.21
C SER A 98 0.78 15.45 1.44
N ARG A 99 -0.32 14.71 1.40
CA ARG A 99 -0.63 13.70 2.42
C ARG A 99 -0.89 12.37 1.73
N VAL A 100 -0.19 11.34 2.17
CA VAL A 100 -0.41 9.97 1.70
C VAL A 100 -1.34 9.28 2.67
N GLU A 101 -2.38 8.65 2.16
CA GLU A 101 -3.33 7.88 2.94
C GLU A 101 -3.28 6.42 2.48
N TRP A 102 -3.00 5.52 3.40
CA TRP A 102 -3.00 4.09 3.14
C TRP A 102 -4.01 3.45 4.07
N SER A 103 -5.05 2.85 3.51
CA SER A 103 -6.16 2.30 4.28
C SER A 103 -6.49 0.89 3.81
N GLY A 104 -7.12 0.13 4.69
CA GLY A 104 -7.58 -1.21 4.37
C GLY A 104 -8.84 -1.57 5.13
N THR A 105 -9.67 -2.41 4.51
CA THR A 105 -10.82 -3.04 5.15
C THR A 105 -10.67 -4.54 5.01
N PHE A 106 -11.06 -5.29 6.04
CA PHE A 106 -10.86 -6.73 6.06
C PHE A 106 -11.73 -7.37 7.14
N THR A 107 -11.89 -8.69 7.05
CA THR A 107 -12.55 -9.47 8.09
C THR A 107 -11.49 -10.38 8.74
N PRO A 108 -11.21 -10.23 10.04
CA PRO A 108 -10.27 -11.10 10.73
C PRO A 108 -10.71 -12.57 10.65
N ASP A 109 -9.76 -13.47 10.50
CA ASP A 109 -9.99 -14.90 10.37
C ASP A 109 -9.08 -15.65 11.34
N GLY A 110 -9.66 -16.11 12.45
CA GLY A 110 -8.93 -16.84 13.46
C GLY A 110 -8.13 -15.99 14.44
N VAL A 111 -8.27 -14.66 14.36
CA VAL A 111 -7.62 -13.72 15.28
C VAL A 111 -8.61 -12.65 15.69
N ALA A 112 -8.31 -11.93 16.78
CA ALA A 112 -9.13 -10.82 17.25
C ALA A 112 -9.02 -9.61 16.30
N ASP A 113 -10.07 -8.77 16.27
CA ASP A 113 -10.08 -7.55 15.47
C ASP A 113 -8.88 -6.66 15.77
N GLY A 114 -8.55 -6.47 17.04
CA GLY A 114 -7.41 -5.64 17.43
C GLY A 114 -6.08 -6.18 16.96
N GLU A 115 -5.93 -7.49 16.90
CA GLU A 115 -4.70 -8.13 16.42
C GLU A 115 -4.52 -7.92 14.91
N ALA A 116 -5.59 -8.11 14.14
CA ALA A 116 -5.55 -7.88 12.70
C ALA A 116 -5.34 -6.40 12.37
N THR A 117 -6.00 -5.51 13.10
CA THR A 117 -5.83 -4.06 12.93
C THR A 117 -4.38 -3.65 13.20
N ALA A 118 -3.79 -4.14 14.29
CA ALA A 118 -2.40 -3.81 14.63
C ALA A 118 -1.42 -4.30 13.56
N LEU A 119 -1.68 -5.46 12.97
CA LEU A 119 -0.85 -5.99 11.90
C LEU A 119 -0.79 -5.04 10.70
N PHE A 120 -1.95 -4.64 10.17
CA PHE A 120 -1.98 -3.78 8.99
C PHE A 120 -1.60 -2.34 9.30
N GLU A 121 -1.96 -1.83 10.47
CA GLU A 121 -1.50 -0.52 10.92
C GLU A 121 0.02 -0.47 10.96
N GLY A 122 0.66 -1.52 11.47
CA GLY A 122 2.12 -1.62 11.49
C GLY A 122 2.72 -1.67 10.09
N ILE A 123 2.14 -2.46 9.18
CA ILE A 123 2.60 -2.55 7.80
C ILE A 123 2.50 -1.18 7.10
N TYR A 124 1.38 -0.50 7.24
CA TYR A 124 1.18 0.81 6.61
C TYR A 124 2.10 1.86 7.21
N ARG A 125 2.25 1.88 8.54
CA ARG A 125 3.12 2.83 9.22
C ARG A 125 4.58 2.67 8.81
N ASP A 126 5.07 1.43 8.79
CA ASP A 126 6.44 1.14 8.40
C ASP A 126 6.66 1.47 6.92
N GLY A 127 5.67 1.16 6.07
CA GLY A 127 5.74 1.47 4.66
C GLY A 127 5.78 2.97 4.38
N LEU A 128 4.96 3.75 5.07
CA LEU A 128 4.96 5.20 4.89
C LEU A 128 6.24 5.84 5.45
N ALA A 129 6.80 5.31 6.52
CA ALA A 129 8.09 5.77 7.04
C ALA A 129 9.20 5.49 6.01
N ALA A 130 9.18 4.33 5.37
CA ALA A 130 10.13 3.97 4.31
C ALA A 130 9.96 4.87 3.08
N LEU A 131 8.73 5.23 2.74
CA LEU A 131 8.44 6.16 1.65
C LEU A 131 9.09 7.52 1.92
N GLU A 132 8.90 8.08 3.10
CA GLU A 132 9.48 9.37 3.45
C GLU A 132 11.01 9.34 3.35
N LYS A 133 11.62 8.26 3.81
CA LYS A 133 13.06 8.06 3.73
C LYS A 133 13.53 8.00 2.27
N THR A 134 12.81 7.31 1.42
CA THR A 134 13.13 7.18 0.00
C THR A 134 13.03 8.53 -0.72
N LEU A 135 11.99 9.32 -0.39
CA LEU A 135 11.81 10.65 -0.96
C LEU A 135 12.94 11.61 -0.58
N ALA A 136 13.50 11.44 0.61
CA ALA A 136 14.57 12.30 1.12
C ALA A 136 15.97 11.87 0.66
N ALA A 137 16.09 10.70 0.07
CA ALA A 137 17.40 10.17 -0.33
C ALA A 137 17.96 10.82 -1.59
#